data_45b54f2938a9669a2a30eb67864f828d
#
_entry.id   45b54f2938a9669a2a30eb67864f828d
#
_cell.length_a   1.000
_cell.length_b   1.000
_cell.length_c   1.000
_cell.angle_alpha   90.00
_cell.angle_beta   90.00
_cell.angle_gamma   90.00
#
_symmetry.space_group_name_H-M   'P 1'
#
loop_
_entity.id
_entity.type
_entity.pdbx_description
1 polymer ?
#
loop_
_entity_poly.entity_id
_entity_poly.type
_entity_poly.pdbx_seq_one_letter_code
_entity_poly.pdbx_strand_id
1 'polypeptide(L)'
;MGRFSLSQDLGIDLGTANTLVFVKGKGVVVREPTVVAKNIETGEIESVGKSARNMIGRTPGNISVVRPMKDGVIADYDTTAVMMKYFIKQAMSRRSLFAKKPNVMICVPSGITMVEERAVVDATKQAGAKEAYPIAEPFAAAIGAGLPVWEPTGSMIVDIGGGTTEVAVISLGGIVTSRSIRTAGDNMDESVTNYIRKHYNLMIGERSAESIKMDIGVAGEVKEDVEMDIRGRDLLTGLPKTITVTAREIAGSLNDTVEDIVEAVKVTLETTPPELAADIMDRGIVLSGGGSLLKNLDKIISDETKMPVFVTEDPLESVAIGTGKSLEYIHHFRSHPNVSSRPTVE
;
A
#
# COMPACT_ATOMS: atom_id res chain seq x y z
N MET A 1 33.21 -20.37 12.72
CA MET A 1 32.03 -21.28 12.65
C MET A 1 30.77 -20.42 12.78
N GLY A 2 30.18 -20.10 11.65
CA GLY A 2 28.94 -19.29 11.62
C GLY A 2 27.78 -20.09 12.21
N ARG A 3 27.15 -19.56 13.26
CA ARG A 3 25.88 -20.06 13.78
C ARG A 3 24.84 -19.92 12.65
N PHE A 4 24.46 -21.01 12.01
CA PHE A 4 23.26 -21.07 11.18
C PHE A 4 22.06 -20.73 12.07
N SER A 5 21.56 -19.50 11.98
CA SER A 5 20.30 -19.12 12.58
C SER A 5 19.20 -19.89 11.85
N LEU A 6 18.55 -20.84 12.54
CA LEU A 6 17.42 -21.62 12.01
C LEU A 6 16.11 -20.83 11.96
N SER A 7 16.10 -19.54 12.31
CA SER A 7 14.95 -18.67 12.14
C SER A 7 15.11 -17.84 10.87
N GLN A 8 14.12 -17.91 9.98
CA GLN A 8 14.02 -17.02 8.84
C GLN A 8 13.23 -15.80 9.28
N ASP A 9 13.90 -14.65 9.41
CA ASP A 9 13.24 -13.40 9.73
C ASP A 9 12.43 -12.91 8.52
N LEU A 10 11.30 -12.26 8.77
CA LEU A 10 10.32 -11.83 7.77
C LEU A 10 10.19 -10.32 7.76
N GLY A 11 10.02 -9.74 6.56
CA GLY A 11 9.46 -8.41 6.36
C GLY A 11 8.01 -8.55 5.89
N ILE A 12 7.10 -7.82 6.49
CA ILE A 12 5.68 -7.82 6.10
C ILE A 12 5.25 -6.41 5.76
N ASP A 13 4.79 -6.24 4.54
CA ASP A 13 4.01 -5.11 4.11
C ASP A 13 2.53 -5.48 4.27
N LEU A 14 1.87 -4.90 5.28
CA LEU A 14 0.47 -5.14 5.59
C LEU A 14 -0.40 -4.03 5.01
N GLY A 15 -0.49 -3.97 3.69
CA GLY A 15 -1.24 -2.94 2.99
C GLY A 15 -2.76 -3.14 3.01
N THR A 16 -3.50 -2.06 2.75
CA THR A 16 -4.97 -2.08 2.65
C THR A 16 -5.45 -2.98 1.51
N ALA A 17 -4.83 -2.90 0.33
CA ALA A 17 -5.22 -3.68 -0.84
C ALA A 17 -4.53 -5.05 -0.92
N ASN A 18 -3.23 -5.09 -0.64
CA ASN A 18 -2.41 -6.30 -0.74
C ASN A 18 -1.49 -6.43 0.48
N THR A 19 -1.22 -7.67 0.86
CA THR A 19 -0.20 -8.04 1.85
C THR A 19 0.94 -8.76 1.15
N LEU A 20 2.17 -8.28 1.35
CA LEU A 20 3.38 -8.89 0.82
C LEU A 20 4.26 -9.39 1.96
N VAL A 21 4.88 -10.55 1.77
CA VAL A 21 5.82 -11.10 2.76
C VAL A 21 7.17 -11.36 2.09
N PHE A 22 8.18 -10.68 2.61
CA PHE A 22 9.58 -10.88 2.26
C PHE A 22 10.21 -11.87 3.25
N VAL A 23 10.99 -12.82 2.73
CA VAL A 23 11.79 -13.75 3.53
C VAL A 23 13.27 -13.45 3.31
N LYS A 24 14.01 -13.22 4.39
CA LYS A 24 15.45 -12.96 4.31
C LYS A 24 16.17 -14.07 3.54
N GLY A 25 16.88 -13.69 2.47
CA GLY A 25 17.59 -14.59 1.57
C GLY A 25 16.75 -15.25 0.47
N LYS A 26 15.43 -14.93 0.35
CA LYS A 26 14.57 -15.45 -0.72
C LYS A 26 13.81 -14.36 -1.48
N GLY A 27 13.75 -13.13 -0.96
CA GLY A 27 12.94 -12.06 -1.54
C GLY A 27 11.46 -12.14 -1.15
N VAL A 28 10.60 -11.51 -1.94
CA VAL A 28 9.14 -11.51 -1.75
C VAL A 28 8.57 -12.87 -2.17
N VAL A 29 8.00 -13.60 -1.21
CA VAL A 29 7.49 -14.97 -1.39
C VAL A 29 5.97 -15.10 -1.29
N VAL A 30 5.31 -14.09 -0.71
CA VAL A 30 3.83 -13.99 -0.66
C VAL A 30 3.43 -12.66 -1.26
N ARG A 31 2.45 -12.71 -2.15
CA ARG A 31 1.77 -11.56 -2.76
C ARG A 31 0.30 -11.90 -2.84
N GLU A 32 -0.44 -11.46 -1.85
CA GLU A 32 -1.86 -11.82 -1.68
C GLU A 32 -2.72 -10.59 -1.39
N PRO A 33 -3.93 -10.51 -1.94
CA PRO A 33 -4.90 -9.50 -1.54
C PRO A 33 -5.20 -9.56 -0.04
N THR A 34 -5.34 -8.39 0.58
CA THR A 34 -5.73 -8.24 1.99
C THR A 34 -7.26 -8.43 2.13
N VAL A 35 -7.73 -9.63 1.87
CA VAL A 35 -9.15 -9.99 1.79
C VAL A 35 -9.39 -11.34 2.46
N VAL A 36 -10.49 -11.45 3.18
CA VAL A 36 -10.90 -12.66 3.90
C VAL A 36 -12.38 -12.93 3.64
N ALA A 37 -12.72 -14.18 3.30
CA ALA A 37 -14.10 -14.65 3.26
C ALA A 37 -14.41 -15.38 4.56
N LYS A 38 -15.47 -14.99 5.25
CA LYS A 38 -15.92 -15.61 6.51
C LYS A 38 -17.40 -15.95 6.48
N ASN A 39 -17.75 -17.04 7.13
CA ASN A 39 -19.13 -17.40 7.40
C ASN A 39 -19.68 -16.47 8.48
N ILE A 40 -20.78 -15.75 8.20
CA ILE A 40 -21.35 -14.76 9.14
C ILE A 40 -22.08 -15.40 10.32
N GLU A 41 -22.51 -16.66 10.21
CA GLU A 41 -23.22 -17.39 11.26
C GLU A 41 -22.24 -18.03 12.25
N THR A 42 -21.15 -18.64 11.74
CA THR A 42 -20.17 -19.35 12.57
C THR A 42 -18.94 -18.53 12.92
N GLY A 43 -18.67 -17.47 12.16
CA GLY A 43 -17.44 -16.67 12.25
C GLY A 43 -16.20 -17.36 11.68
N GLU A 44 -16.34 -18.57 11.12
CA GLU A 44 -15.24 -19.34 10.56
C GLU A 44 -14.70 -18.71 9.26
N ILE A 45 -13.37 -18.78 9.10
CA ILE A 45 -12.70 -18.28 7.89
C ILE A 45 -12.75 -19.36 6.81
N GLU A 46 -13.45 -19.06 5.72
CA GLU A 46 -13.60 -19.93 4.57
C GLU A 46 -12.42 -19.82 3.60
N SER A 47 -11.88 -18.60 3.42
CA SER A 47 -10.83 -18.33 2.45
C SER A 47 -10.07 -17.05 2.76
N VAL A 48 -8.81 -16.97 2.29
CA VAL A 48 -7.91 -15.82 2.47
C VAL A 48 -7.22 -15.48 1.15
N GLY A 49 -6.92 -14.20 0.92
CA GLY A 49 -6.12 -13.75 -0.22
C GLY A 49 -6.84 -13.89 -1.56
N LYS A 50 -6.14 -14.37 -2.58
CA LYS A 50 -6.66 -14.52 -3.95
C LYS A 50 -7.93 -15.34 -4.03
N SER A 51 -8.01 -16.41 -3.24
CA SER A 51 -9.21 -17.23 -3.18
C SER A 51 -10.42 -16.46 -2.66
N ALA A 52 -10.27 -15.69 -1.57
CA ALA A 52 -11.31 -14.81 -1.04
C ALA A 52 -11.67 -13.68 -2.02
N ARG A 53 -10.67 -13.06 -2.68
CA ARG A 53 -10.91 -12.01 -3.69
C ARG A 53 -11.77 -12.51 -4.85
N ASN A 54 -11.61 -13.77 -5.26
CA ASN A 54 -12.44 -14.35 -6.32
C ASN A 54 -13.90 -14.54 -5.92
N MET A 55 -14.21 -14.49 -4.63
CA MET A 55 -15.55 -14.60 -4.09
C MET A 55 -16.29 -13.26 -3.99
N ILE A 56 -15.61 -12.12 -4.13
CA ILE A 56 -16.23 -10.78 -4.08
C ILE A 56 -17.37 -10.68 -5.08
N GLY A 57 -18.56 -10.30 -4.60
CA GLY A 57 -19.77 -10.16 -5.40
C GLY A 57 -20.40 -11.47 -5.90
N ARG A 58 -19.93 -12.64 -5.41
CA ARG A 58 -20.38 -13.97 -5.86
C ARG A 58 -20.73 -14.92 -4.71
N THR A 59 -20.78 -14.42 -3.47
CA THR A 59 -21.04 -15.23 -2.29
C THR A 59 -22.54 -15.45 -2.06
N PRO A 60 -22.92 -16.62 -1.53
CA PRO A 60 -24.26 -16.81 -0.94
C PRO A 60 -24.42 -15.95 0.32
N GLY A 61 -25.66 -15.77 0.78
CA GLY A 61 -25.99 -14.86 1.88
C GLY A 61 -25.32 -15.14 3.24
N ASN A 62 -24.85 -16.37 3.47
CA ASN A 62 -24.16 -16.78 4.69
C ASN A 62 -22.64 -16.56 4.67
N ILE A 63 -22.06 -16.12 3.52
CA ILE A 63 -20.64 -15.83 3.39
C ILE A 63 -20.43 -14.34 3.08
N SER A 64 -19.64 -13.67 3.90
CA SER A 64 -19.22 -12.28 3.70
C SER A 64 -17.72 -12.22 3.33
N VAL A 65 -17.40 -11.41 2.32
CA VAL A 65 -16.01 -11.08 1.99
C VAL A 65 -15.70 -9.73 2.61
N VAL A 66 -14.67 -9.68 3.46
CA VAL A 66 -14.29 -8.49 4.21
C VAL A 66 -12.84 -8.10 3.93
N ARG A 67 -12.56 -6.80 4.00
CA ARG A 67 -11.22 -6.24 4.01
C ARG A 67 -10.88 -5.90 5.47
N PRO A 68 -9.98 -6.66 6.13
CA PRO A 68 -9.67 -6.44 7.54
C PRO A 68 -8.79 -5.22 7.79
N MET A 69 -8.19 -4.67 6.73
CA MET A 69 -7.45 -3.42 6.73
C MET A 69 -8.23 -2.35 5.97
N LYS A 70 -8.24 -1.13 6.48
CA LYS A 70 -8.87 0.03 5.84
C LYS A 70 -8.04 1.28 6.13
N ASP A 71 -7.80 2.09 5.09
CA ASP A 71 -7.08 3.36 5.21
C ASP A 71 -5.75 3.23 5.98
N GLY A 72 -5.00 2.15 5.72
CA GLY A 72 -3.71 1.84 6.35
C GLY A 72 -3.77 1.29 7.77
N VAL A 73 -4.97 1.13 8.37
CA VAL A 73 -5.12 0.67 9.75
C VAL A 73 -5.95 -0.61 9.86
N ILE A 74 -5.83 -1.30 11.00
CA ILE A 74 -6.62 -2.50 11.28
C ILE A 74 -8.08 -2.11 11.57
N ALA A 75 -9.00 -2.56 10.72
CA ALA A 75 -10.43 -2.39 10.89
C ALA A 75 -11.09 -3.56 11.64
N ASP A 76 -10.56 -4.79 11.46
CA ASP A 76 -11.01 -6.02 12.15
C ASP A 76 -9.76 -6.76 12.66
N TYR A 77 -9.53 -6.66 13.97
CA TYR A 77 -8.32 -7.18 14.62
C TYR A 77 -8.20 -8.71 14.51
N ASP A 78 -9.26 -9.42 14.85
CA ASP A 78 -9.26 -10.89 14.88
C ASP A 78 -9.07 -11.47 13.47
N THR A 79 -9.77 -10.89 12.49
CA THR A 79 -9.65 -11.28 11.09
C THR A 79 -8.25 -10.97 10.55
N THR A 80 -7.65 -9.81 10.91
CA THR A 80 -6.27 -9.46 10.54
C THR A 80 -5.27 -10.47 11.12
N ALA A 81 -5.38 -10.80 12.41
CA ALA A 81 -4.46 -11.75 13.06
C ALA A 81 -4.53 -13.15 12.40
N VAL A 82 -5.73 -13.63 12.07
CA VAL A 82 -5.91 -14.91 11.37
C VAL A 82 -5.33 -14.87 9.96
N MET A 83 -5.57 -13.79 9.20
CA MET A 83 -5.02 -13.57 7.87
C MET A 83 -3.49 -13.54 7.90
N MET A 84 -2.89 -12.77 8.80
CA MET A 84 -1.43 -12.69 8.97
C MET A 84 -0.83 -14.05 9.33
N LYS A 85 -1.49 -14.80 10.23
CA LYS A 85 -1.06 -16.17 10.57
C LYS A 85 -1.04 -17.08 9.34
N TYR A 86 -2.02 -16.95 8.47
CA TYR A 86 -2.07 -17.68 7.21
C TYR A 86 -0.88 -17.32 6.31
N PHE A 87 -0.60 -16.03 6.11
CA PHE A 87 0.51 -15.57 5.26
C PHE A 87 1.89 -15.90 5.84
N ILE A 88 2.09 -15.75 7.15
CA ILE A 88 3.33 -16.17 7.82
C ILE A 88 3.53 -17.68 7.64
N LYS A 89 2.49 -18.48 7.80
CA LYS A 89 2.56 -19.94 7.58
C LYS A 89 2.91 -20.27 6.13
N GLN A 90 2.32 -19.58 5.17
CA GLN A 90 2.62 -19.75 3.73
C GLN A 90 4.07 -19.40 3.41
N ALA A 91 4.57 -18.26 3.90
CA ALA A 91 5.94 -17.82 3.71
C ALA A 91 6.97 -18.83 4.28
N MET A 92 6.58 -19.53 5.33
CA MET A 92 7.42 -20.49 6.05
C MET A 92 7.16 -21.95 5.68
N SER A 93 6.52 -22.23 4.55
CA SER A 93 5.92 -23.51 4.13
C SER A 93 6.85 -24.75 4.04
N ARG A 94 8.13 -24.63 4.33
CA ARG A 94 9.07 -25.78 4.36
C ARG A 94 9.79 -25.89 5.69
N ARG A 95 9.03 -25.95 6.80
CA ARG A 95 9.65 -26.02 8.13
C ARG A 95 9.90 -27.44 8.63
N SER A 96 11.11 -27.62 9.21
CA SER A 96 11.42 -28.64 10.19
C SER A 96 10.55 -28.44 11.44
N LEU A 97 10.13 -29.52 12.10
CA LEU A 97 9.40 -29.52 13.38
C LEU A 97 10.08 -28.70 14.50
N PHE A 98 11.36 -28.35 14.32
CA PHE A 98 12.19 -27.59 15.28
C PHE A 98 12.44 -26.11 14.86
N ALA A 99 11.72 -25.59 13.88
CA ALA A 99 11.95 -24.22 13.42
C ALA A 99 11.49 -23.19 14.46
N LYS A 100 12.38 -22.26 14.82
CA LYS A 100 12.07 -21.15 15.73
C LYS A 100 11.10 -20.16 15.08
N LYS A 101 10.28 -19.50 15.93
CA LYS A 101 9.42 -18.40 15.48
C LYS A 101 10.27 -17.29 14.86
N PRO A 102 9.81 -16.63 13.76
CA PRO A 102 10.55 -15.54 13.13
C PRO A 102 10.51 -14.26 13.95
N ASN A 103 11.52 -13.41 13.84
CA ASN A 103 11.35 -11.99 14.07
C ASN A 103 10.70 -11.41 12.81
N VAL A 104 9.81 -10.44 12.99
CA VAL A 104 9.06 -9.81 11.90
C VAL A 104 9.28 -8.31 11.95
N MET A 105 9.74 -7.72 10.85
CA MET A 105 9.64 -6.30 10.59
C MET A 105 8.31 -6.06 9.91
N ILE A 106 7.50 -5.12 10.39
CA ILE A 106 6.15 -4.84 9.85
C ILE A 106 5.98 -3.38 9.55
N CYS A 107 5.49 -3.07 8.35
CA CYS A 107 5.20 -1.70 7.95
C CYS A 107 3.98 -1.14 8.66
N VAL A 108 4.06 0.16 8.95
CA VAL A 108 2.97 0.97 9.49
C VAL A 108 2.97 2.35 8.82
N PRO A 109 1.81 2.98 8.59
CA PRO A 109 1.75 4.34 8.06
C PRO A 109 2.50 5.36 8.94
N SER A 110 3.04 6.43 8.35
CA SER A 110 3.80 7.44 9.10
C SER A 110 2.94 8.24 10.09
N GLY A 111 1.65 8.38 9.80
CA GLY A 111 0.67 9.09 10.65
C GLY A 111 -0.07 8.22 11.66
N ILE A 112 0.37 6.97 11.89
CA ILE A 112 -0.32 6.03 12.77
C ILE A 112 -0.25 6.47 14.26
N THR A 113 -1.33 6.26 15.00
CA THR A 113 -1.34 6.48 16.44
C THR A 113 -0.60 5.36 17.19
N MET A 114 -0.12 5.65 18.41
CA MET A 114 0.54 4.63 19.26
C MET A 114 -0.35 3.42 19.55
N VAL A 115 -1.67 3.62 19.61
CA VAL A 115 -2.64 2.54 19.87
C VAL A 115 -2.76 1.63 18.64
N GLU A 116 -2.86 2.22 17.45
CA GLU A 116 -2.92 1.48 16.18
C GLU A 116 -1.61 0.75 15.90
N GLU A 117 -0.45 1.39 16.13
CA GLU A 117 0.87 0.75 16.00
C GLU A 117 0.97 -0.47 16.91
N ARG A 118 0.56 -0.31 18.18
CA ARG A 118 0.55 -1.41 19.13
C ARG A 118 -0.37 -2.55 18.69
N ALA A 119 -1.54 -2.24 18.13
CA ALA A 119 -2.46 -3.24 17.60
C ALA A 119 -1.82 -4.06 16.48
N VAL A 120 -1.06 -3.42 15.58
CA VAL A 120 -0.33 -4.11 14.49
C VAL A 120 0.76 -5.02 15.06
N VAL A 121 1.54 -4.54 16.04
CA VAL A 121 2.59 -5.33 16.72
C VAL A 121 2.00 -6.54 17.43
N ASP A 122 0.91 -6.35 18.19
CA ASP A 122 0.26 -7.41 18.95
C ASP A 122 -0.39 -8.44 18.01
N ALA A 123 -1.08 -8.01 16.93
CA ALA A 123 -1.63 -8.90 15.92
C ALA A 123 -0.53 -9.74 15.23
N THR A 124 0.62 -9.13 14.95
CA THR A 124 1.79 -9.82 14.36
C THR A 124 2.34 -10.90 15.30
N LYS A 125 2.45 -10.61 16.60
CA LYS A 125 2.87 -11.59 17.62
C LYS A 125 1.85 -12.72 17.77
N GLN A 126 0.56 -12.38 17.79
CA GLN A 126 -0.53 -13.38 17.84
C GLN A 126 -0.54 -14.27 16.59
N ALA A 127 -0.20 -13.71 15.42
CA ALA A 127 -0.06 -14.47 14.18
C ALA A 127 1.13 -15.46 14.16
N GLY A 128 2.03 -15.39 15.15
CA GLY A 128 3.10 -16.37 15.33
C GLY A 128 4.52 -15.82 15.23
N ALA A 129 4.70 -14.52 15.16
CA ALA A 129 6.03 -13.92 15.29
C ALA A 129 6.61 -14.13 16.71
N LYS A 130 7.93 -14.19 16.82
CA LYS A 130 8.63 -14.15 18.11
C LYS A 130 8.62 -12.74 18.66
N GLU A 131 9.08 -11.80 17.83
CA GLU A 131 9.05 -10.36 18.08
C GLU A 131 8.58 -9.67 16.79
N ALA A 132 7.94 -8.52 16.94
CA ALA A 132 7.51 -7.67 15.84
C ALA A 132 8.10 -6.25 16.04
N TYR A 133 8.67 -5.71 14.98
CA TYR A 133 9.30 -4.40 14.95
C TYR A 133 8.60 -3.55 13.90
N PRO A 134 7.94 -2.45 14.30
CA PRO A 134 7.32 -1.54 13.35
C PRO A 134 8.39 -0.74 12.60
N ILE A 135 8.12 -0.43 11.34
CA ILE A 135 8.90 0.47 10.50
C ILE A 135 7.91 1.36 9.72
N ALA A 136 8.20 2.65 9.61
CA ALA A 136 7.36 3.55 8.84
C ALA A 136 7.35 3.16 7.35
N GLU A 137 6.17 3.07 6.76
CA GLU A 137 5.95 2.65 5.36
C GLU A 137 6.78 3.46 4.36
N PRO A 138 6.80 4.82 4.40
CA PRO A 138 7.61 5.60 3.46
C PRO A 138 9.12 5.39 3.66
N PHE A 139 9.58 5.10 4.90
CA PHE A 139 10.99 4.79 5.14
C PHE A 139 11.38 3.43 4.53
N ALA A 140 10.50 2.43 4.67
CA ALA A 140 10.68 1.14 4.03
C ALA A 140 10.63 1.28 2.49
N ALA A 141 9.66 2.03 1.94
CA ALA A 141 9.57 2.30 0.51
C ALA A 141 10.88 2.90 -0.05
N ALA A 142 11.45 3.89 0.65
CA ALA A 142 12.70 4.53 0.25
C ALA A 142 13.90 3.54 0.26
N ILE A 143 14.01 2.68 1.27
CA ILE A 143 15.03 1.61 1.31
C ILE A 143 14.82 0.62 0.16
N GLY A 144 13.56 0.25 -0.11
CA GLY A 144 13.22 -0.66 -1.20
C GLY A 144 13.58 -0.10 -2.56
N ALA A 145 13.28 1.18 -2.79
CA ALA A 145 13.61 1.94 -3.97
C ALA A 145 15.13 2.22 -4.14
N GLY A 146 15.96 1.88 -3.13
CA GLY A 146 17.40 2.09 -3.18
C GLY A 146 17.84 3.53 -2.95
N LEU A 147 17.01 4.37 -2.34
CA LEU A 147 17.38 5.74 -1.99
C LEU A 147 18.46 5.77 -0.90
N PRO A 148 19.37 6.75 -0.89
CA PRO A 148 20.48 6.86 0.05
C PRO A 148 20.02 7.40 1.40
N VAL A 149 19.09 6.70 2.07
CA VAL A 149 18.40 7.14 3.29
C VAL A 149 19.32 7.41 4.48
N TRP A 150 20.54 6.84 4.49
CA TRP A 150 21.52 6.99 5.57
C TRP A 150 22.49 8.16 5.37
N GLU A 151 22.50 8.74 4.19
CA GLU A 151 23.40 9.85 3.83
C GLU A 151 22.83 11.20 4.29
N PRO A 152 23.68 12.23 4.50
CA PRO A 152 23.25 13.61 4.80
C PRO A 152 22.76 14.32 3.53
N THR A 153 21.70 13.76 2.91
CA THR A 153 21.10 14.27 1.68
C THR A 153 19.60 14.06 1.70
N GLY A 154 18.83 14.98 1.14
CA GLY A 154 17.39 14.87 1.01
C GLY A 154 16.97 13.82 0.00
N SER A 155 16.19 12.84 0.45
CA SER A 155 15.54 11.84 -0.41
C SER A 155 14.03 11.93 -0.22
N MET A 156 13.28 12.18 -1.30
CA MET A 156 11.83 12.25 -1.25
C MET A 156 11.19 11.03 -1.88
N ILE A 157 10.30 10.40 -1.14
CA ILE A 157 9.49 9.25 -1.56
C ILE A 157 8.01 9.59 -1.45
N VAL A 158 7.22 9.15 -2.44
CA VAL A 158 5.76 9.19 -2.44
C VAL A 158 5.28 7.77 -2.67
N ASP A 159 4.75 7.14 -1.66
CA ASP A 159 4.20 5.80 -1.73
C ASP A 159 2.68 5.87 -1.82
N ILE A 160 2.13 5.48 -2.98
CA ILE A 160 0.69 5.56 -3.26
C ILE A 160 0.13 4.14 -3.23
N GLY A 161 -0.40 3.76 -2.07
CA GLY A 161 -0.96 2.44 -1.82
C GLY A 161 -2.39 2.26 -2.32
N GLY A 162 -3.12 1.33 -1.69
CA GLY A 162 -4.57 1.18 -1.90
C GLY A 162 -5.37 2.17 -1.07
N GLY A 163 -5.10 2.25 0.23
CA GLY A 163 -5.87 3.07 1.17
C GLY A 163 -5.19 4.38 1.60
N THR A 164 -3.88 4.51 1.45
CA THR A 164 -3.09 5.66 1.89
C THR A 164 -2.08 6.10 0.85
N THR A 165 -1.78 7.39 0.85
CA THR A 165 -0.61 7.96 0.18
C THR A 165 0.31 8.54 1.25
N GLU A 166 1.53 8.03 1.29
CA GLU A 166 2.59 8.41 2.21
C GLU A 166 3.63 9.25 1.49
N VAL A 167 3.82 10.49 1.91
CA VAL A 167 4.85 11.39 1.37
C VAL A 167 5.86 11.65 2.45
N ALA A 168 7.14 11.45 2.19
CA ALA A 168 8.18 11.71 3.17
C ALA A 168 9.48 12.21 2.55
N VAL A 169 10.16 13.08 3.29
CA VAL A 169 11.55 13.45 3.06
C VAL A 169 12.42 12.83 4.14
N ILE A 170 13.45 12.13 3.71
CA ILE A 170 14.31 11.31 4.54
C ILE A 170 15.75 11.79 4.40
N SER A 171 16.46 11.84 5.52
CA SER A 171 17.90 12.14 5.59
C SER A 171 18.50 11.54 6.86
N LEU A 172 19.77 11.14 6.82
CA LEU A 172 20.53 10.63 7.99
C LEU A 172 19.81 9.52 8.78
N GLY A 173 19.07 8.65 8.09
CA GLY A 173 18.37 7.53 8.71
C GLY A 173 17.06 7.88 9.42
N GLY A 174 16.55 9.12 9.25
CA GLY A 174 15.31 9.59 9.86
C GLY A 174 14.36 10.25 8.86
N ILE A 175 13.08 10.28 9.21
CA ILE A 175 12.06 11.06 8.49
C ILE A 175 12.15 12.49 9.00
N VAL A 176 12.47 13.43 8.11
CA VAL A 176 12.59 14.86 8.40
C VAL A 176 11.22 15.53 8.40
N THR A 177 10.43 15.26 7.37
CA THR A 177 9.03 15.67 7.26
C THR A 177 8.24 14.59 6.56
N SER A 178 6.98 14.42 6.94
CA SER A 178 6.09 13.47 6.27
C SER A 178 4.63 13.93 6.32
N ARG A 179 3.87 13.44 5.36
CA ARG A 179 2.42 13.60 5.30
C ARG A 179 1.78 12.29 4.87
N SER A 180 0.78 11.87 5.61
CA SER A 180 -0.07 10.72 5.29
C SER A 180 -1.47 11.22 4.98
N ILE A 181 -2.04 10.81 3.85
CA ILE A 181 -3.43 11.10 3.47
C ILE A 181 -4.15 9.80 3.16
N ARG A 182 -5.46 9.77 3.42
CA ARG A 182 -6.35 8.63 3.15
C ARG A 182 -6.98 8.73 1.77
N THR A 183 -6.20 9.20 0.80
CA THR A 183 -6.58 9.34 -0.61
C THR A 183 -5.57 8.57 -1.45
N ALA A 184 -6.01 7.45 -2.07
CA ALA A 184 -5.13 6.54 -2.80
C ALA A 184 -5.90 5.69 -3.82
N GLY A 185 -5.42 4.50 -4.16
CA GLY A 185 -5.97 3.64 -5.19
C GLY A 185 -7.44 3.25 -5.02
N ASP A 186 -7.90 3.02 -3.79
CA ASP A 186 -9.30 2.66 -3.50
C ASP A 186 -10.24 3.87 -3.73
N ASN A 187 -9.77 5.10 -3.45
CA ASN A 187 -10.52 6.32 -3.75
C ASN A 187 -10.65 6.55 -5.27
N MET A 188 -9.61 6.20 -6.03
CA MET A 188 -9.69 6.21 -7.50
C MET A 188 -10.77 5.25 -8.00
N ASP A 189 -10.85 4.03 -7.46
CA ASP A 189 -11.88 3.05 -7.81
C ASP A 189 -13.28 3.51 -7.42
N GLU A 190 -13.40 4.15 -6.26
CA GLU A 190 -14.67 4.75 -5.81
C GLU A 190 -15.11 5.90 -6.73
N SER A 191 -14.18 6.76 -7.14
CA SER A 191 -14.43 7.86 -8.08
C SER A 191 -14.96 7.34 -9.41
N VAL A 192 -14.36 6.29 -9.97
CA VAL A 192 -14.81 5.61 -11.18
C VAL A 192 -16.23 5.04 -10.98
N THR A 193 -16.46 4.33 -9.87
CA THR A 193 -17.77 3.75 -9.55
C THR A 193 -18.85 4.82 -9.45
N ASN A 194 -18.56 5.92 -8.78
CA ASN A 194 -19.48 7.04 -8.59
C ASN A 194 -19.79 7.76 -9.91
N TYR A 195 -18.78 7.94 -10.76
CA TYR A 195 -18.94 8.52 -12.09
C TYR A 195 -19.90 7.67 -12.94
N ILE A 196 -19.64 6.36 -13.04
CA ILE A 196 -20.46 5.45 -13.84
C ILE A 196 -21.89 5.37 -13.32
N ARG A 197 -22.05 5.32 -12.00
CA ARG A 197 -23.38 5.34 -11.37
C ARG A 197 -24.16 6.62 -11.71
N LYS A 198 -23.50 7.77 -11.63
CA LYS A 198 -24.13 9.09 -11.82
C LYS A 198 -24.48 9.36 -13.28
N HIS A 199 -23.59 9.03 -14.22
CA HIS A 199 -23.73 9.40 -15.61
C HIS A 199 -24.45 8.35 -16.46
N TYR A 200 -24.36 7.07 -16.07
CA TYR A 200 -24.91 5.96 -16.85
C TYR A 200 -26.03 5.19 -16.14
N ASN A 201 -26.35 5.56 -14.89
CA ASN A 201 -27.25 4.79 -14.02
C ASN A 201 -26.89 3.31 -13.97
N LEU A 202 -25.59 2.99 -13.99
CA LEU A 202 -25.08 1.64 -14.00
C LEU A 202 -24.36 1.33 -12.69
N MET A 203 -24.73 0.23 -12.03
CA MET A 203 -24.00 -0.30 -10.88
C MET A 203 -22.94 -1.30 -11.36
N ILE A 204 -21.68 -1.02 -11.05
CA ILE A 204 -20.54 -1.91 -11.28
C ILE A 204 -19.95 -2.39 -9.95
N GLY A 205 -19.21 -3.49 -9.97
CA GLY A 205 -18.50 -3.98 -8.79
C GLY A 205 -17.11 -3.37 -8.67
N GLU A 206 -16.52 -3.43 -7.45
CA GLU A 206 -15.15 -2.94 -7.15
C GLU A 206 -14.11 -3.44 -8.16
N ARG A 207 -14.13 -4.73 -8.50
CA ARG A 207 -13.18 -5.32 -9.46
C ARG A 207 -13.30 -4.72 -10.85
N SER A 208 -14.50 -4.33 -11.25
CA SER A 208 -14.72 -3.68 -12.55
C SER A 208 -14.16 -2.26 -12.53
N ALA A 209 -14.35 -1.52 -11.44
CA ALA A 209 -13.80 -0.18 -11.27
C ALA A 209 -12.27 -0.21 -11.27
N GLU A 210 -11.66 -1.13 -10.52
CA GLU A 210 -10.20 -1.34 -10.50
C GLU A 210 -9.66 -1.67 -11.92
N SER A 211 -10.35 -2.56 -12.67
CA SER A 211 -9.94 -2.87 -14.05
C SER A 211 -10.03 -1.66 -14.97
N ILE A 212 -11.11 -0.87 -14.88
CA ILE A 212 -11.27 0.36 -15.67
C ILE A 212 -10.13 1.34 -15.38
N LYS A 213 -9.82 1.58 -14.10
CA LYS A 213 -8.69 2.43 -13.69
C LYS A 213 -7.37 1.94 -14.27
N MET A 214 -7.09 0.63 -14.18
CA MET A 214 -5.84 0.05 -14.67
C MET A 214 -5.71 0.07 -16.18
N ASP A 215 -6.78 -0.19 -16.91
CA ASP A 215 -6.75 -0.35 -18.38
C ASP A 215 -6.76 1.00 -19.10
N ILE A 216 -7.66 1.93 -18.68
CA ILE A 216 -7.90 3.21 -19.37
C ILE A 216 -7.75 4.45 -18.48
N GLY A 217 -7.45 4.30 -17.17
CA GLY A 217 -7.22 5.42 -16.26
C GLY A 217 -5.98 6.22 -16.65
N VAL A 218 -6.13 7.55 -16.66
CA VAL A 218 -5.07 8.51 -16.97
C VAL A 218 -5.22 9.71 -16.02
N ALA A 219 -4.10 10.19 -15.45
CA ALA A 219 -4.10 11.44 -14.73
C ALA A 219 -3.98 12.62 -15.72
N GLY A 220 -4.91 13.59 -15.62
CA GLY A 220 -4.90 14.81 -16.43
C GLY A 220 -5.24 14.62 -17.91
N GLU A 221 -4.45 15.22 -18.80
CA GLU A 221 -4.75 15.27 -20.23
C GLU A 221 -4.63 13.90 -20.91
N VAL A 222 -5.71 13.51 -21.62
CA VAL A 222 -5.78 12.28 -22.39
C VAL A 222 -5.41 12.55 -23.85
N LYS A 223 -4.25 12.01 -24.29
CA LYS A 223 -3.76 12.16 -25.67
C LYS A 223 -4.50 11.22 -26.65
N GLU A 224 -4.80 10.00 -26.22
CA GLU A 224 -5.49 8.99 -26.99
C GLU A 224 -6.72 8.55 -26.19
N ASP A 225 -7.91 8.82 -26.75
CA ASP A 225 -9.20 8.55 -26.10
C ASP A 225 -9.62 7.09 -26.34
N VAL A 226 -9.05 6.18 -25.57
CA VAL A 226 -9.33 4.74 -25.64
C VAL A 226 -10.73 4.46 -25.09
N GLU A 227 -11.47 3.60 -25.76
CA GLU A 227 -12.79 3.14 -25.33
C GLU A 227 -12.72 1.75 -24.69
N MET A 228 -13.62 1.52 -23.72
CA MET A 228 -13.74 0.25 -23.01
C MET A 228 -15.23 -0.08 -22.78
N ASP A 229 -15.63 -1.31 -23.18
CA ASP A 229 -16.95 -1.85 -22.86
C ASP A 229 -16.99 -2.41 -21.44
N ILE A 230 -17.95 -1.92 -20.66
CA ILE A 230 -18.15 -2.35 -19.28
C ILE A 230 -19.57 -2.88 -19.08
N ARG A 231 -19.69 -3.85 -18.16
CA ARG A 231 -20.96 -4.51 -17.85
C ARG A 231 -21.34 -4.26 -16.39
N GLY A 232 -22.62 -3.99 -16.18
CA GLY A 232 -23.16 -3.79 -14.85
C GLY A 232 -24.67 -4.04 -14.80
N ARG A 233 -25.27 -3.66 -13.68
CA ARG A 233 -26.72 -3.69 -13.50
C ARG A 233 -27.27 -2.28 -13.70
N ASP A 234 -28.17 -2.11 -14.65
CA ASP A 234 -28.93 -0.88 -14.85
C ASP A 234 -29.79 -0.58 -13.63
N LEU A 235 -29.64 0.60 -13.05
CA LEU A 235 -30.34 0.98 -11.81
C LEU A 235 -31.83 1.31 -12.03
N LEU A 236 -32.23 1.60 -13.27
CA LEU A 236 -33.62 1.92 -13.60
C LEU A 236 -34.46 0.66 -13.88
N THR A 237 -33.87 -0.30 -14.59
CA THR A 237 -34.57 -1.53 -15.01
C THR A 237 -34.23 -2.74 -14.15
N GLY A 238 -33.12 -2.70 -13.39
CA GLY A 238 -32.59 -3.83 -12.64
C GLY A 238 -31.91 -4.90 -13.51
N LEU A 239 -31.88 -4.73 -14.84
CA LEU A 239 -31.35 -5.72 -15.79
C LEU A 239 -29.84 -5.52 -16.06
N PRO A 240 -29.15 -6.59 -16.52
CA PRO A 240 -27.78 -6.45 -17.02
C PRO A 240 -27.74 -5.51 -18.23
N LYS A 241 -26.72 -4.62 -18.25
CA LYS A 241 -26.48 -3.66 -19.33
C LYS A 241 -24.99 -3.54 -19.62
N THR A 242 -24.66 -3.35 -20.88
CA THR A 242 -23.31 -2.99 -21.36
C THR A 242 -23.32 -1.52 -21.79
N ILE A 243 -22.30 -0.78 -21.42
CA ILE A 243 -22.03 0.58 -21.89
C ILE A 243 -20.58 0.69 -22.33
N THR A 244 -20.26 1.65 -23.18
CA THR A 244 -18.90 2.03 -23.54
C THR A 244 -18.52 3.29 -22.77
N VAL A 245 -17.33 3.31 -22.16
CA VAL A 245 -16.74 4.47 -21.50
C VAL A 245 -15.41 4.82 -22.13
N THR A 246 -14.98 6.08 -22.03
CA THR A 246 -13.76 6.56 -22.64
C THR A 246 -12.70 6.90 -21.57
N ALA A 247 -11.42 6.87 -21.98
CA ALA A 247 -10.30 7.28 -21.11
C ALA A 247 -10.47 8.72 -20.61
N ARG A 248 -11.06 9.61 -21.42
CA ARG A 248 -11.30 11.01 -21.07
C ARG A 248 -12.34 11.16 -19.95
N GLU A 249 -13.39 10.37 -20.01
CA GLU A 249 -14.41 10.35 -18.95
C GLU A 249 -13.82 9.86 -17.62
N ILE A 250 -13.03 8.78 -17.69
CA ILE A 250 -12.38 8.21 -16.50
C ILE A 250 -11.33 9.17 -15.95
N ALA A 251 -10.51 9.82 -16.79
CA ALA A 251 -9.56 10.84 -16.34
C ALA A 251 -10.29 11.98 -15.59
N GLY A 252 -11.40 12.48 -16.13
CA GLY A 252 -12.21 13.49 -15.46
C GLY A 252 -12.73 13.06 -14.09
N SER A 253 -13.05 11.76 -13.92
CA SER A 253 -13.51 11.22 -12.64
C SER A 253 -12.40 11.11 -11.59
N LEU A 254 -11.12 11.06 -12.00
CA LEU A 254 -9.95 10.88 -11.13
C LEU A 254 -9.34 12.22 -10.67
N ASN A 255 -9.75 13.36 -11.23
CA ASN A 255 -9.12 14.66 -11.00
C ASN A 255 -9.00 15.01 -9.51
N ASP A 256 -10.09 14.93 -8.75
CA ASP A 256 -10.08 15.30 -7.32
C ASP A 256 -9.08 14.44 -6.53
N THR A 257 -9.04 13.13 -6.80
CA THR A 257 -8.10 12.21 -6.14
C THR A 257 -6.64 12.53 -6.51
N VAL A 258 -6.39 12.86 -7.77
CA VAL A 258 -5.05 13.24 -8.25
C VAL A 258 -4.62 14.57 -7.64
N GLU A 259 -5.52 15.56 -7.56
CA GLU A 259 -5.27 16.86 -6.93
C GLU A 259 -4.89 16.72 -5.45
N ASP A 260 -5.61 15.88 -4.69
CA ASP A 260 -5.29 15.59 -3.29
C ASP A 260 -3.87 15.04 -3.12
N ILE A 261 -3.47 14.12 -4.00
CA ILE A 261 -2.12 13.52 -3.98
C ILE A 261 -1.06 14.59 -4.31
N VAL A 262 -1.27 15.37 -5.34
CA VAL A 262 -0.37 16.46 -5.74
C VAL A 262 -0.22 17.48 -4.61
N GLU A 263 -1.32 17.86 -3.97
CA GLU A 263 -1.30 18.79 -2.85
C GLU A 263 -0.52 18.24 -1.66
N ALA A 264 -0.65 16.95 -1.34
CA ALA A 264 0.14 16.32 -0.28
C ALA A 264 1.65 16.40 -0.56
N VAL A 265 2.06 16.23 -1.83
CA VAL A 265 3.45 16.36 -2.26
C VAL A 265 3.93 17.81 -2.09
N LYS A 266 3.16 18.80 -2.55
CA LYS A 266 3.49 20.24 -2.47
C LYS A 266 3.63 20.68 -1.02
N VAL A 267 2.69 20.35 -0.16
CA VAL A 267 2.73 20.72 1.26
C VAL A 267 3.93 20.09 1.98
N THR A 268 4.32 18.86 1.61
CA THR A 268 5.51 18.23 2.18
C THR A 268 6.78 18.96 1.75
N LEU A 269 6.88 19.38 0.48
CA LEU A 269 8.00 20.19 -0.01
C LEU A 269 8.08 21.57 0.68
N GLU A 270 6.94 22.23 0.91
CA GLU A 270 6.88 23.53 1.59
C GLU A 270 7.41 23.47 3.02
N THR A 271 7.25 22.33 3.70
CA THR A 271 7.75 22.11 5.06
C THR A 271 9.14 21.50 5.12
N THR A 272 9.73 21.21 3.96
CA THR A 272 11.08 20.63 3.84
C THR A 272 12.16 21.71 4.07
N PRO A 273 13.20 21.45 4.91
CA PRO A 273 14.33 22.36 5.05
C PRO A 273 14.97 22.69 3.70
N PRO A 274 15.43 23.95 3.49
CA PRO A 274 15.91 24.43 2.19
C PRO A 274 17.04 23.61 1.58
N GLU A 275 17.99 23.12 2.39
CA GLU A 275 19.11 22.32 1.93
C GLU A 275 18.64 20.96 1.37
N LEU A 276 17.67 20.33 2.05
CA LEU A 276 17.09 19.05 1.58
C LEU A 276 16.18 19.25 0.38
N ALA A 277 15.48 20.39 0.29
CA ALA A 277 14.70 20.74 -0.88
C ALA A 277 15.60 20.95 -2.12
N ALA A 278 16.77 21.54 -1.94
CA ALA A 278 17.77 21.65 -3.01
C ALA A 278 18.27 20.28 -3.49
N ASP A 279 18.54 19.35 -2.57
CA ASP A 279 18.90 17.97 -2.92
C ASP A 279 17.81 17.28 -3.75
N ILE A 280 16.54 17.50 -3.41
CA ILE A 280 15.38 16.92 -4.12
C ILE A 280 15.23 17.53 -5.53
N MET A 281 15.57 18.82 -5.73
CA MET A 281 15.58 19.42 -7.07
C MET A 281 16.56 18.72 -8.02
N ASP A 282 17.70 18.26 -7.49
CA ASP A 282 18.72 17.58 -8.28
C ASP A 282 18.43 16.08 -8.46
N ARG A 283 17.92 15.41 -7.41
CA ARG A 283 17.70 13.95 -7.37
C ARG A 283 16.30 13.54 -7.80
N GLY A 284 15.34 14.43 -7.67
CA GLY A 284 13.94 14.19 -7.99
C GLY A 284 13.13 13.53 -6.87
N ILE A 285 11.84 13.38 -7.16
CA ILE A 285 10.85 12.72 -6.33
C ILE A 285 10.69 11.28 -6.83
N VAL A 286 10.71 10.31 -5.94
CA VAL A 286 10.54 8.90 -6.29
C VAL A 286 9.13 8.44 -5.92
N LEU A 287 8.42 7.84 -6.86
CA LEU A 287 7.09 7.28 -6.67
C LEU A 287 7.15 5.77 -6.47
N SER A 288 6.41 5.27 -5.49
CA SER A 288 6.22 3.87 -5.14
C SER A 288 4.74 3.55 -4.95
N GLY A 289 4.42 2.28 -4.71
CA GLY A 289 3.05 1.81 -4.52
C GLY A 289 2.28 1.61 -5.83
N GLY A 290 1.19 0.85 -5.75
CA GLY A 290 0.39 0.50 -6.94
C GLY A 290 -0.30 1.69 -7.60
N GLY A 291 -0.66 2.72 -6.82
CA GLY A 291 -1.28 3.95 -7.33
C GLY A 291 -0.34 4.79 -8.20
N SER A 292 0.99 4.67 -8.00
CA SER A 292 2.00 5.35 -8.82
C SER A 292 2.00 4.90 -10.29
N LEU A 293 1.38 3.75 -10.58
CA LEU A 293 1.23 3.20 -11.93
C LEU A 293 0.11 3.87 -12.75
N LEU A 294 -0.69 4.77 -12.15
CA LEU A 294 -1.67 5.54 -12.91
C LEU A 294 -0.95 6.36 -13.99
N LYS A 295 -1.34 6.16 -15.24
CA LYS A 295 -0.70 6.82 -16.40
C LYS A 295 -0.65 8.33 -16.23
N ASN A 296 0.48 8.96 -16.52
CA ASN A 296 0.79 10.40 -16.44
C ASN A 296 0.82 11.00 -15.01
N LEU A 297 0.63 10.24 -13.95
CA LEU A 297 0.66 10.78 -12.59
C LEU A 297 2.04 11.38 -12.27
N ASP A 298 3.11 10.71 -12.69
CA ASP A 298 4.50 11.20 -12.62
C ASP A 298 4.68 12.55 -13.28
N LYS A 299 4.08 12.74 -14.46
CA LYS A 299 4.16 13.99 -15.21
C LYS A 299 3.39 15.12 -14.53
N ILE A 300 2.20 14.84 -14.02
CA ILE A 300 1.41 15.87 -13.31
C ILE A 300 2.16 16.34 -12.08
N ILE A 301 2.68 15.41 -11.25
CA ILE A 301 3.48 15.78 -10.08
C ILE A 301 4.71 16.58 -10.50
N SER A 302 5.41 16.19 -11.59
CA SER A 302 6.55 16.93 -12.10
C SER A 302 6.19 18.33 -12.61
N ASP A 303 5.08 18.44 -13.33
CA ASP A 303 4.60 19.72 -13.85
C ASP A 303 4.18 20.70 -12.74
N GLU A 304 3.57 20.19 -11.67
CA GLU A 304 3.12 20.99 -10.54
C GLU A 304 4.25 21.37 -9.57
N THR A 305 5.22 20.49 -9.36
CA THR A 305 6.33 20.72 -8.42
C THR A 305 7.55 21.34 -9.08
N LYS A 306 7.66 21.29 -10.42
CA LYS A 306 8.84 21.65 -11.21
C LYS A 306 10.09 20.83 -10.86
N MET A 307 9.89 19.62 -10.34
CA MET A 307 10.96 18.69 -9.98
C MET A 307 10.92 17.45 -10.88
N PRO A 308 12.05 16.76 -11.12
CA PRO A 308 12.05 15.45 -11.77
C PRO A 308 11.26 14.45 -10.94
N VAL A 309 10.49 13.58 -11.59
CA VAL A 309 9.70 12.52 -10.91
C VAL A 309 9.98 11.19 -11.57
N PHE A 310 10.24 10.15 -10.77
CA PHE A 310 10.60 8.82 -11.23
C PHE A 310 9.74 7.77 -10.52
N VAL A 311 9.24 6.80 -11.27
CA VAL A 311 8.60 5.61 -10.66
C VAL A 311 9.67 4.55 -10.42
N THR A 312 9.64 3.88 -9.26
CA THR A 312 10.59 2.79 -8.95
C THR A 312 10.46 1.64 -9.94
N GLU A 313 11.49 0.78 -10.05
CA GLU A 313 11.44 -0.42 -10.91
C GLU A 313 10.32 -1.37 -10.49
N ASP A 314 10.16 -1.60 -9.19
CA ASP A 314 9.15 -2.50 -8.61
C ASP A 314 8.21 -1.76 -7.65
N PRO A 315 7.31 -0.87 -8.13
CA PRO A 315 6.52 -0.01 -7.27
C PRO A 315 5.59 -0.79 -6.33
N LEU A 316 5.10 -1.94 -6.73
CA LEU A 316 4.24 -2.82 -5.91
C LEU A 316 5.00 -3.57 -4.81
N GLU A 317 6.32 -3.66 -4.87
CA GLU A 317 7.14 -4.45 -3.94
C GLU A 317 8.13 -3.61 -3.13
N SER A 318 8.30 -2.33 -3.44
CA SER A 318 9.30 -1.45 -2.81
C SER A 318 9.19 -1.47 -1.29
N VAL A 319 7.99 -1.34 -0.73
CA VAL A 319 7.76 -1.40 0.72
C VAL A 319 8.18 -2.74 1.29
N ALA A 320 7.74 -3.86 0.69
CA ALA A 320 8.08 -5.20 1.16
C ALA A 320 9.58 -5.50 1.06
N ILE A 321 10.22 -5.08 -0.03
CA ILE A 321 11.68 -5.22 -0.23
C ILE A 321 12.44 -4.41 0.82
N GLY A 322 12.04 -3.16 1.05
CA GLY A 322 12.65 -2.28 2.03
C GLY A 322 12.48 -2.80 3.46
N THR A 323 11.28 -3.27 3.81
CA THR A 323 11.00 -3.93 5.09
C THR A 323 11.90 -5.14 5.28
N GLY A 324 12.09 -5.93 4.22
CA GLY A 324 13.00 -7.09 4.23
C GLY A 324 14.47 -6.71 4.39
N LYS A 325 14.95 -5.69 3.67
CA LYS A 325 16.31 -5.16 3.81
C LYS A 325 16.56 -4.58 5.20
N SER A 326 15.55 -3.95 5.82
CA SER A 326 15.63 -3.37 7.16
C SER A 326 15.86 -4.41 8.28
N LEU A 327 15.61 -5.70 8.02
CA LEU A 327 15.96 -6.79 8.94
C LEU A 327 17.45 -6.84 9.27
N GLU A 328 18.32 -6.30 8.43
CA GLU A 328 19.76 -6.22 8.69
C GLU A 328 20.09 -5.22 9.80
N TYR A 329 19.25 -4.23 9.96
CA TYR A 329 19.37 -3.15 10.94
C TYR A 329 18.48 -3.35 12.18
N ILE A 330 17.92 -4.55 12.39
CA ILE A 330 16.96 -4.84 13.48
C ILE A 330 17.51 -4.50 14.88
N HIS A 331 18.83 -4.54 15.05
CA HIS A 331 19.47 -4.12 16.31
C HIS A 331 19.37 -2.60 16.52
N HIS A 332 19.41 -1.82 15.44
CA HIS A 332 19.25 -0.37 15.50
C HIS A 332 17.83 0.01 15.94
N PHE A 333 16.83 -0.62 15.37
CA PHE A 333 15.42 -0.43 15.75
C PHE A 333 15.11 -0.90 17.18
N ARG A 334 15.87 -1.84 17.74
CA ARG A 334 15.76 -2.26 19.16
C ARG A 334 16.23 -1.20 20.13
N SER A 335 17.28 -0.48 19.81
CA SER A 335 17.89 0.53 20.68
C SER A 335 17.24 1.91 20.55
N HIS A 336 16.59 2.17 19.43
CA HIS A 336 15.97 3.45 19.08
C HIS A 336 14.58 3.25 18.45
N PRO A 337 13.57 2.83 19.23
CA PRO A 337 12.24 2.52 18.70
C PRO A 337 11.52 3.71 18.05
N ASN A 338 12.02 4.94 18.23
CA ASN A 338 11.43 6.18 17.72
C ASN A 338 12.13 6.75 16.46
N VAL A 339 13.23 6.14 15.98
CA VAL A 339 14.06 6.74 14.90
C VAL A 339 13.38 6.67 13.52
N SER A 340 12.46 5.73 13.30
CA SER A 340 11.79 5.56 12.00
C SER A 340 10.32 6.00 11.98
N SER A 341 9.75 6.46 13.11
CA SER A 341 8.30 6.62 13.23
C SER A 341 7.81 8.04 13.56
N ARG A 342 8.69 9.04 13.75
CA ARG A 342 8.23 10.40 14.05
C ARG A 342 9.10 11.44 13.38
N PRO A 343 8.50 12.46 12.72
CA PRO A 343 9.19 13.71 12.46
C PRO A 343 9.61 14.30 13.82
N THR A 344 10.85 14.76 13.94
CA THR A 344 11.28 15.61 15.04
C THR A 344 10.52 16.92 14.92
N VAL A 345 9.36 17.02 15.61
CA VAL A 345 8.68 18.30 15.80
C VAL A 345 9.33 18.94 17.01
N GLU A 346 10.16 19.95 16.80
CA GLU A 346 10.34 21.04 17.71
C GLU A 346 9.37 22.18 17.37
#